data_3b25c550698de775e2a9a803d1079199
#
_entry.id   3b25c550698de775e2a9a803d1079199
#
_cell.length_a   1.000
_cell.length_b   1.000
_cell.length_c   1.000
_cell.angle_alpha   90.00
_cell.angle_beta   90.00
_cell.angle_gamma   90.00
#
_symmetry.space_group_name_H-M   'P 1'
#
loop_
_entity.id
_entity.type
_entity.pdbx_description
1 polymer ?
#
loop_
_entity_poly.entity_id
_entity_poly.type
_entity_poly.pdbx_seq_one_letter_code
_entity_poly.pdbx_strand_id
1 'polypeptide(L)'
;MSDASTVKVAIVGASGYSGEELVHRLLHHPQAELTEVTSRQYVGQTLSQIFPRFAGQGVADTLQFTEPDSVALAAAAEIVFLALPHGVAARYAQDLLNAGTKVIDLSADFRLNDPAVYEEFYGKPHPAPELLSEAVYGMPELHRDNIRSARLIASPGCYPTSILLPTAPLLKAGLIKSTGIIANSLSGVSGAGRKPDVPFLYAECNESVRPYGIPKHRHLSEIEQELSLAAGEQVTIQFSPHLIPVTRGILTTQYLAPTENFKTAEEEQVLAQRLTTCLAEAYSQEPFVRLLADGVLPDTKHVTQSNCLDLAWRLDRRTGRLIMTSAIDNLVKGASGQAVQALNLLCGFDETAGLQ
;
A
#
# COMPACT_ATOMS: atom_id res chain seq x y z
N MET A 1 28.07 -18.62 -10.71
CA MET A 1 27.08 -17.59 -10.37
C MET A 1 26.26 -17.40 -11.64
N SER A 2 25.01 -17.86 -11.68
CA SER A 2 24.14 -17.62 -12.85
C SER A 2 23.97 -16.12 -13.01
N ASP A 3 24.13 -15.62 -14.22
CA ASP A 3 23.78 -14.25 -14.59
C ASP A 3 22.31 -14.02 -14.16
N ALA A 4 22.11 -13.38 -13.02
CA ALA A 4 20.77 -13.05 -12.55
C ALA A 4 20.22 -12.00 -13.52
N SER A 5 19.18 -12.36 -14.28
CA SER A 5 18.57 -11.45 -15.24
C SER A 5 18.09 -10.19 -14.51
N THR A 6 18.63 -9.05 -14.91
CA THR A 6 18.22 -7.73 -14.40
C THR A 6 17.03 -7.25 -15.20
N VAL A 7 15.99 -6.71 -14.55
CA VAL A 7 14.82 -6.11 -15.19
C VAL A 7 14.98 -4.58 -15.27
N LYS A 8 14.71 -4.01 -16.42
CA LYS A 8 14.71 -2.55 -16.61
C LYS A 8 13.40 -1.95 -16.12
N VAL A 9 13.50 -0.92 -15.28
CA VAL A 9 12.36 -0.27 -14.68
C VAL A 9 12.37 1.24 -14.88
N ALA A 10 11.19 1.84 -15.02
CA ALA A 10 11.02 3.28 -15.09
C ALA A 10 10.01 3.77 -14.06
N ILE A 11 10.11 5.04 -13.67
CA ILE A 11 9.18 5.67 -12.72
C ILE A 11 8.58 6.93 -13.35
N VAL A 12 7.27 6.94 -13.52
CA VAL A 12 6.52 8.15 -13.89
C VAL A 12 6.09 8.88 -12.62
N GLY A 13 6.52 10.14 -12.48
CA GLY A 13 6.24 10.93 -11.28
C GLY A 13 7.24 10.72 -10.14
N ALA A 14 8.49 10.45 -10.47
CA ALA A 14 9.57 10.16 -9.51
C ALA A 14 9.87 11.30 -8.52
N SER A 15 9.40 12.53 -8.77
CA SER A 15 9.59 13.69 -7.89
C SER A 15 8.59 13.79 -6.72
N GLY A 16 7.54 12.96 -6.68
CA GLY A 16 6.62 12.84 -5.53
C GLY A 16 7.21 12.03 -4.39
N TYR A 17 6.58 12.03 -3.20
CA TYR A 17 7.09 11.25 -2.05
C TYR A 17 7.15 9.74 -2.32
N SER A 18 6.11 9.15 -2.93
CA SER A 18 6.15 7.73 -3.30
C SER A 18 7.15 7.46 -4.42
N GLY A 19 7.30 8.38 -5.40
CA GLY A 19 8.31 8.28 -6.45
C GLY A 19 9.74 8.35 -5.91
N GLU A 20 10.02 9.29 -5.00
CA GLU A 20 11.32 9.40 -4.32
C GLU A 20 11.65 8.14 -3.50
N GLU A 21 10.66 7.55 -2.83
CA GLU A 21 10.85 6.31 -2.08
C GLU A 21 11.07 5.11 -3.02
N LEU A 22 10.39 5.04 -4.18
CA LEU A 22 10.68 4.06 -5.24
C LEU A 22 12.11 4.19 -5.74
N VAL A 23 12.56 5.42 -6.06
CA VAL A 23 13.95 5.68 -6.46
C VAL A 23 14.91 5.12 -5.42
N HIS A 24 14.68 5.43 -4.13
CA HIS A 24 15.52 4.94 -3.04
C HIS A 24 15.64 3.42 -3.02
N ARG A 25 14.52 2.70 -3.16
CA ARG A 25 14.50 1.23 -3.13
C ARG A 25 15.13 0.62 -4.39
N LEU A 26 14.84 1.18 -5.55
CA LEU A 26 15.32 0.65 -6.82
C LEU A 26 16.80 0.93 -7.07
N LEU A 27 17.37 2.03 -6.57
CA LEU A 27 18.83 2.27 -6.60
C LEU A 27 19.63 1.21 -5.82
N HIS A 28 19.01 0.56 -4.84
CA HIS A 28 19.63 -0.48 -4.02
C HIS A 28 19.13 -1.89 -4.35
N HIS A 29 18.29 -2.02 -5.38
CA HIS A 29 17.73 -3.33 -5.74
C HIS A 29 18.74 -4.17 -6.54
N PRO A 30 19.02 -5.42 -6.12
CA PRO A 30 20.07 -6.22 -6.75
C PRO A 30 19.76 -6.68 -8.19
N GLN A 31 18.49 -6.67 -8.59
CA GLN A 31 18.01 -7.23 -9.87
C GLN A 31 17.09 -6.27 -10.64
N ALA A 32 16.93 -5.02 -10.22
CA ALA A 32 16.20 -4.00 -10.98
C ALA A 32 17.14 -2.85 -11.35
N GLU A 33 17.15 -2.49 -12.63
CA GLU A 33 17.91 -1.37 -13.17
C GLU A 33 16.97 -0.19 -13.44
N LEU A 34 17.18 0.91 -12.74
CA LEU A 34 16.41 2.14 -12.96
C LEU A 34 16.95 2.86 -14.21
N THR A 35 16.19 2.82 -15.31
CA THR A 35 16.60 3.33 -16.61
C THR A 35 15.99 4.68 -16.96
N GLU A 36 14.81 5.03 -16.40
CA GLU A 36 14.09 6.25 -16.74
C GLU A 36 13.33 6.79 -15.52
N VAL A 37 13.37 8.10 -15.32
CA VAL A 37 12.58 8.81 -14.30
C VAL A 37 11.94 10.05 -14.91
N THR A 38 10.67 10.29 -14.62
CA THR A 38 9.99 11.45 -15.21
C THR A 38 9.49 12.45 -14.19
N SER A 39 9.53 13.72 -14.57
CA SER A 39 8.90 14.83 -13.85
C SER A 39 8.75 16.02 -14.78
N ARG A 40 7.56 16.60 -14.89
CA ARG A 40 7.35 17.83 -15.68
C ARG A 40 8.09 19.04 -15.10
N GLN A 41 8.37 19.02 -13.79
CA GLN A 41 8.97 20.17 -13.09
C GLN A 41 10.49 20.20 -13.20
N TYR A 42 11.14 19.03 -13.32
CA TYR A 42 12.60 18.90 -13.14
C TYR A 42 13.33 18.37 -14.38
N VAL A 43 12.74 18.52 -15.56
CA VAL A 43 13.33 18.06 -16.84
C VAL A 43 14.76 18.54 -17.00
N GLY A 44 15.68 17.63 -17.37
CA GLY A 44 17.09 17.89 -17.58
C GLY A 44 17.95 17.93 -16.31
N GLN A 45 17.36 17.86 -15.13
CA GLN A 45 18.09 17.80 -13.86
C GLN A 45 18.32 16.32 -13.44
N THR A 46 19.46 16.02 -12.82
CA THR A 46 19.73 14.66 -12.36
C THR A 46 18.99 14.34 -11.05
N LEU A 47 18.85 13.05 -10.75
CA LEU A 47 18.26 12.60 -9.49
C LEU A 47 18.99 13.20 -8.28
N SER A 48 20.33 13.20 -8.29
CA SER A 48 21.13 13.75 -7.19
C SER A 48 21.05 15.28 -7.05
N GLN A 49 20.80 16.02 -8.14
CA GLN A 49 20.51 17.46 -8.08
C GLN A 49 19.19 17.78 -7.37
N ILE A 50 18.17 16.97 -7.60
CA ILE A 50 16.83 17.15 -6.97
C ILE A 50 16.78 16.53 -5.59
N PHE A 51 17.44 15.40 -5.41
CA PHE A 51 17.52 14.66 -4.15
C PHE A 51 18.97 14.45 -3.73
N PRO A 52 19.62 15.42 -3.09
CA PRO A 52 21.05 15.35 -2.72
C PRO A 52 21.42 14.12 -1.89
N ARG A 53 20.46 13.51 -1.19
CA ARG A 53 20.66 12.26 -0.45
C ARG A 53 21.08 11.07 -1.32
N PHE A 54 20.87 11.14 -2.64
CA PHE A 54 21.25 10.10 -3.61
C PHE A 54 22.59 10.38 -4.30
N ALA A 55 23.27 11.47 -3.99
CA ALA A 55 24.57 11.79 -4.59
C ALA A 55 25.59 10.65 -4.34
N GLY A 56 26.30 10.25 -5.37
CA GLY A 56 27.26 9.14 -5.32
C GLY A 56 26.64 7.74 -5.34
N GLN A 57 25.32 7.62 -5.54
CA GLN A 57 24.63 6.33 -5.56
C GLN A 57 24.29 5.90 -6.99
N GLY A 58 25.12 5.04 -7.58
CA GLY A 58 24.87 4.42 -8.89
C GLY A 58 24.54 5.45 -9.97
N VAL A 59 23.40 5.26 -10.64
CA VAL A 59 22.94 6.12 -11.75
C VAL A 59 22.40 7.48 -11.31
N ALA A 60 22.27 7.77 -10.03
CA ALA A 60 21.60 8.98 -9.53
C ALA A 60 22.29 10.29 -9.97
N ASP A 61 23.61 10.26 -10.23
CA ASP A 61 24.37 11.43 -10.68
C ASP A 61 24.28 11.68 -12.20
N THR A 62 23.79 10.71 -12.96
CA THR A 62 23.72 10.77 -14.43
C THR A 62 22.30 10.66 -14.97
N LEU A 63 21.41 9.96 -14.29
CA LEU A 63 20.01 9.79 -14.69
C LEU A 63 19.24 11.09 -14.50
N GLN A 64 18.81 11.68 -15.62
CA GLN A 64 18.07 12.96 -15.65
C GLN A 64 16.58 12.70 -15.67
N PHE A 65 15.82 13.60 -15.10
CA PHE A 65 14.37 13.66 -15.27
C PHE A 65 14.01 14.05 -16.70
N THR A 66 13.08 13.32 -17.30
CA THR A 66 12.51 13.58 -18.62
C THR A 66 11.03 13.95 -18.53
N GLU A 67 10.47 14.47 -19.63
CA GLU A 67 9.01 14.55 -19.79
C GLU A 67 8.42 13.14 -19.87
N PRO A 68 7.25 12.88 -19.26
CA PRO A 68 6.60 11.58 -19.37
C PRO A 68 6.04 11.36 -20.79
N ASP A 69 6.64 10.41 -21.50
CA ASP A 69 6.24 9.96 -22.84
C ASP A 69 6.10 8.44 -22.87
N SER A 70 4.91 7.92 -23.20
CA SER A 70 4.61 6.48 -23.15
C SER A 70 5.48 5.66 -24.12
N VAL A 71 5.83 6.21 -25.28
CA VAL A 71 6.63 5.51 -26.28
C VAL A 71 8.10 5.39 -25.82
N ALA A 72 8.66 6.49 -25.31
CA ALA A 72 10.00 6.49 -24.74
C ALA A 72 10.12 5.55 -23.54
N LEU A 73 9.14 5.60 -22.63
CA LEU A 73 9.08 4.71 -21.46
C LEU A 73 9.02 3.23 -21.84
N ALA A 74 8.16 2.86 -22.81
CA ALA A 74 8.05 1.48 -23.29
C ALA A 74 9.33 0.98 -23.99
N ALA A 75 10.09 1.88 -24.63
CA ALA A 75 11.38 1.54 -25.22
C ALA A 75 12.51 1.40 -24.18
N ALA A 76 12.40 2.12 -23.05
CA ALA A 76 13.43 2.18 -22.01
C ALA A 76 13.30 1.11 -20.93
N ALA A 77 12.07 0.60 -20.66
CA ALA A 77 11.80 -0.27 -19.52
C ALA A 77 10.79 -1.38 -19.82
N GLU A 78 10.98 -2.53 -19.16
CA GLU A 78 10.06 -3.67 -19.20
C GLU A 78 8.88 -3.49 -18.23
N ILE A 79 9.10 -2.76 -17.14
CA ILE A 79 8.12 -2.47 -16.12
C ILE A 79 8.13 -0.99 -15.77
N VAL A 80 6.95 -0.36 -15.75
CA VAL A 80 6.80 1.06 -15.41
C VAL A 80 5.97 1.22 -14.16
N PHE A 81 6.54 1.93 -13.18
CA PHE A 81 5.80 2.40 -11.99
C PHE A 81 5.11 3.72 -12.28
N LEU A 82 3.82 3.81 -11.98
CA LEU A 82 3.04 5.04 -12.11
C LEU A 82 2.80 5.64 -10.72
N ALA A 83 3.65 6.60 -10.31
CA ALA A 83 3.54 7.34 -9.05
C ALA A 83 2.83 8.69 -9.28
N LEU A 84 1.64 8.64 -9.85
CA LEU A 84 0.87 9.79 -10.34
C LEU A 84 -0.38 10.05 -9.47
N PRO A 85 -0.96 11.26 -9.54
CA PRO A 85 -2.28 11.50 -8.99
C PRO A 85 -3.35 10.62 -9.68
N HIS A 86 -4.42 10.28 -8.95
CA HIS A 86 -5.57 9.58 -9.51
C HIS A 86 -6.20 10.34 -10.71
N GLY A 87 -6.74 9.59 -11.66
CA GLY A 87 -7.30 10.12 -12.91
C GLY A 87 -6.25 10.48 -13.98
N VAL A 88 -4.95 10.29 -13.69
CA VAL A 88 -3.85 10.57 -14.63
C VAL A 88 -3.14 9.31 -15.07
N ALA A 89 -2.95 8.34 -14.17
CA ALA A 89 -2.19 7.12 -14.42
C ALA A 89 -2.81 6.23 -15.50
N ALA A 90 -4.13 6.16 -15.55
CA ALA A 90 -4.84 5.29 -16.47
C ALA A 90 -4.50 5.51 -17.96
N ARG A 91 -4.23 6.76 -18.36
CA ARG A 91 -3.84 7.09 -19.75
C ARG A 91 -2.47 6.49 -20.09
N TYR A 92 -1.50 6.59 -19.19
CA TYR A 92 -0.18 5.99 -19.38
C TYR A 92 -0.26 4.45 -19.37
N ALA A 93 -1.07 3.87 -18.46
CA ALA A 93 -1.23 2.45 -18.36
C ALA A 93 -1.73 1.82 -19.67
N GLN A 94 -2.75 2.42 -20.30
CA GLN A 94 -3.29 1.96 -21.59
C GLN A 94 -2.20 1.89 -22.68
N ASP A 95 -1.43 2.97 -22.86
CA ASP A 95 -0.39 3.04 -23.89
C ASP A 95 0.73 2.03 -23.63
N LEU A 96 1.20 1.94 -22.37
CA LEU A 96 2.27 1.03 -21.96
C LEU A 96 1.88 -0.43 -22.13
N LEU A 97 0.66 -0.82 -21.70
CA LEU A 97 0.17 -2.18 -21.86
C LEU A 97 -0.01 -2.56 -23.33
N ASN A 98 -0.44 -1.64 -24.19
CA ASN A 98 -0.54 -1.83 -25.62
C ASN A 98 0.85 -2.04 -26.27
N ALA A 99 1.88 -1.40 -25.73
CA ALA A 99 3.29 -1.59 -26.16
C ALA A 99 3.92 -2.88 -25.60
N GLY A 100 3.21 -3.64 -24.73
CA GLY A 100 3.71 -4.88 -24.12
C GLY A 100 4.48 -4.66 -22.79
N THR A 101 4.56 -3.43 -22.31
CA THR A 101 5.21 -3.08 -21.04
C THR A 101 4.26 -3.40 -19.87
N LYS A 102 4.79 -3.97 -18.79
CA LYS A 102 4.03 -4.21 -17.56
C LYS A 102 3.94 -2.94 -16.72
N VAL A 103 2.85 -2.80 -15.96
CA VAL A 103 2.57 -1.58 -15.19
C VAL A 103 2.30 -1.92 -13.73
N ILE A 104 2.93 -1.15 -12.82
CA ILE A 104 2.62 -1.13 -11.39
C ILE A 104 2.13 0.27 -11.04
N ASP A 105 0.82 0.41 -10.85
CA ASP A 105 0.19 1.69 -10.57
C ASP A 105 0.05 1.93 -9.06
N LEU A 106 0.63 3.03 -8.57
CA LEU A 106 0.50 3.48 -7.18
C LEU A 106 -0.66 4.47 -7.00
N SER A 107 -1.31 4.88 -8.08
CA SER A 107 -2.50 5.72 -8.01
C SER A 107 -3.72 4.89 -7.54
N ALA A 108 -4.88 5.51 -7.55
CA ALA A 108 -6.11 4.81 -7.22
C ALA A 108 -6.89 4.31 -8.44
N ASP A 109 -6.34 4.51 -9.66
CA ASP A 109 -7.12 4.33 -10.87
C ASP A 109 -7.56 2.88 -11.11
N PHE A 110 -6.77 1.90 -10.66
CA PHE A 110 -7.06 0.50 -10.95
C PHE A 110 -7.37 -0.37 -9.72
N ARG A 111 -7.62 0.26 -8.55
CA ARG A 111 -7.86 -0.48 -7.30
C ARG A 111 -9.27 -1.03 -7.17
N LEU A 112 -10.24 -0.43 -7.87
CA LEU A 112 -11.65 -0.78 -7.78
C LEU A 112 -12.09 -1.57 -9.01
N ASN A 113 -12.87 -2.62 -8.80
CA ASN A 113 -13.38 -3.47 -9.87
C ASN A 113 -14.61 -2.86 -10.59
N ASP A 114 -15.37 -1.99 -9.88
CA ASP A 114 -16.57 -1.36 -10.39
C ASP A 114 -16.32 0.12 -10.74
N PRO A 115 -16.44 0.52 -12.02
CA PRO A 115 -16.28 1.90 -12.44
C PRO A 115 -17.33 2.86 -11.84
N ALA A 116 -18.52 2.36 -11.47
CA ALA A 116 -19.53 3.18 -10.81
C ALA A 116 -19.12 3.54 -9.38
N VAL A 117 -18.51 2.61 -8.64
CA VAL A 117 -17.93 2.87 -7.32
C VAL A 117 -16.75 3.85 -7.44
N TYR A 118 -15.93 3.72 -8.49
CA TYR A 118 -14.87 4.69 -8.75
C TYR A 118 -15.45 6.11 -8.94
N GLU A 119 -16.46 6.27 -9.80
CA GLU A 119 -17.11 7.56 -10.04
C GLU A 119 -17.74 8.15 -8.76
N GLU A 120 -18.37 7.31 -7.95
CA GLU A 120 -18.97 7.72 -6.67
C GLU A 120 -17.94 8.30 -5.69
N PHE A 121 -16.74 7.69 -5.59
CA PHE A 121 -15.72 8.08 -4.62
C PHE A 121 -14.71 9.12 -5.13
N TYR A 122 -14.50 9.18 -6.44
CA TYR A 122 -13.53 10.09 -7.07
C TYR A 122 -14.19 11.26 -7.82
N GLY A 123 -15.53 11.22 -7.99
CA GLY A 123 -16.32 12.32 -8.55
C GLY A 123 -16.18 12.52 -10.06
N LYS A 124 -15.62 11.52 -10.77
CA LYS A 124 -15.42 11.54 -12.24
C LYS A 124 -15.51 10.11 -12.78
N PRO A 125 -16.01 9.92 -14.02
CA PRO A 125 -15.95 8.64 -14.69
C PRO A 125 -14.53 8.08 -14.75
N HIS A 126 -14.39 6.76 -14.68
CA HIS A 126 -13.08 6.11 -14.80
C HIS A 126 -12.50 6.33 -16.20
N PRO A 127 -11.20 6.77 -16.32
CA PRO A 127 -10.63 7.14 -17.62
C PRO A 127 -10.32 5.95 -18.55
N ALA A 128 -10.23 4.73 -18.04
CA ALA A 128 -9.99 3.49 -18.80
C ALA A 128 -10.70 2.29 -18.13
N PRO A 129 -12.05 2.25 -18.12
CA PRO A 129 -12.80 1.22 -17.40
C PRO A 129 -12.59 -0.20 -17.95
N GLU A 130 -12.20 -0.32 -19.22
CA GLU A 130 -11.89 -1.59 -19.88
C GLU A 130 -10.69 -2.31 -19.27
N LEU A 131 -9.76 -1.59 -18.62
CA LEU A 131 -8.59 -2.17 -17.98
C LEU A 131 -8.87 -2.69 -16.56
N LEU A 132 -10.00 -2.36 -15.95
CA LEU A 132 -10.31 -2.77 -14.58
C LEU A 132 -10.38 -4.29 -14.43
N SER A 133 -10.85 -5.01 -15.45
CA SER A 133 -10.91 -6.47 -15.43
C SER A 133 -9.53 -7.16 -15.55
N GLU A 134 -8.50 -6.44 -16.05
CA GLU A 134 -7.12 -6.94 -16.15
C GLU A 134 -6.31 -6.60 -14.90
N ALA A 135 -6.70 -5.56 -14.17
CA ALA A 135 -5.97 -5.08 -13.01
C ALA A 135 -5.98 -6.10 -11.86
N VAL A 136 -4.80 -6.38 -11.32
CA VAL A 136 -4.65 -7.23 -10.13
C VAL A 136 -4.34 -6.35 -8.92
N TYR A 137 -5.11 -6.53 -7.85
CA TYR A 137 -4.86 -5.82 -6.60
C TYR A 137 -3.51 -6.24 -5.99
N GLY A 138 -2.60 -5.29 -5.85
CA GLY A 138 -1.18 -5.52 -5.58
C GLY A 138 -0.85 -5.70 -4.09
N MET A 139 -1.61 -6.52 -3.36
CA MET A 139 -1.33 -6.93 -1.99
C MET A 139 -0.81 -8.37 -1.97
N PRO A 140 0.52 -8.59 -1.88
CA PRO A 140 1.14 -9.90 -1.97
C PRO A 140 0.55 -10.94 -1.02
N GLU A 141 0.29 -10.56 0.20
CA GLU A 141 -0.22 -11.44 1.25
C GLU A 141 -1.65 -11.97 0.96
N LEU A 142 -2.41 -11.31 0.09
CA LEU A 142 -3.77 -11.72 -0.29
C LEU A 142 -3.88 -12.25 -1.71
N HIS A 143 -3.05 -11.76 -2.66
CA HIS A 143 -3.21 -11.97 -4.09
C HIS A 143 -1.93 -12.47 -4.79
N ARG A 144 -1.03 -13.13 -4.07
CA ARG A 144 0.30 -13.58 -4.52
C ARG A 144 0.31 -14.22 -5.90
N ASP A 145 -0.53 -15.22 -6.12
CA ASP A 145 -0.52 -15.99 -7.36
C ASP A 145 -1.03 -15.17 -8.56
N ASN A 146 -1.98 -14.27 -8.33
CA ASN A 146 -2.48 -13.37 -9.35
C ASN A 146 -1.41 -12.34 -9.76
N ILE A 147 -0.65 -11.82 -8.78
CA ILE A 147 0.45 -10.85 -9.02
C ILE A 147 1.53 -11.45 -9.91
N ARG A 148 1.89 -12.71 -9.72
CA ARG A 148 2.93 -13.40 -10.52
C ARG A 148 2.65 -13.41 -12.02
N SER A 149 1.38 -13.42 -12.42
CA SER A 149 0.96 -13.49 -13.83
C SER A 149 0.40 -12.17 -14.36
N ALA A 150 0.39 -11.11 -13.56
CA ALA A 150 -0.22 -9.83 -13.91
C ALA A 150 0.57 -9.07 -14.99
N ARG A 151 -0.14 -8.24 -15.74
CA ARG A 151 0.43 -7.20 -16.60
C ARG A 151 0.20 -5.81 -16.02
N LEU A 152 -0.90 -5.65 -15.28
CA LEU A 152 -1.29 -4.43 -14.58
C LEU A 152 -1.52 -4.74 -13.10
N ILE A 153 -0.72 -4.13 -12.23
CA ILE A 153 -0.84 -4.25 -10.78
C ILE A 153 -1.30 -2.91 -10.20
N ALA A 154 -2.39 -2.93 -9.45
CA ALA A 154 -2.89 -1.79 -8.69
C ALA A 154 -2.36 -1.85 -7.26
N SER A 155 -1.32 -1.07 -6.96
CA SER A 155 -0.74 -1.02 -5.61
C SER A 155 -1.73 -0.44 -4.60
N PRO A 156 -1.96 -1.09 -3.46
CA PRO A 156 -2.93 -0.67 -2.44
C PRO A 156 -2.68 0.73 -1.88
N GLY A 157 -3.73 1.33 -1.33
CA GLY A 157 -3.58 2.51 -0.49
C GLY A 157 -2.98 2.18 0.87
N CYS A 158 -2.39 3.18 1.52
CA CYS A 158 -1.71 2.98 2.81
C CYS A 158 -2.67 2.57 3.94
N TYR A 159 -3.85 3.17 4.03
CA TYR A 159 -4.86 2.75 5.01
C TYR A 159 -5.42 1.35 4.72
N PRO A 160 -5.80 0.99 3.47
CA PRO A 160 -6.17 -0.37 3.14
C PRO A 160 -5.16 -1.40 3.62
N THR A 161 -3.86 -1.20 3.39
CA THR A 161 -2.82 -2.12 3.87
C THR A 161 -2.88 -2.33 5.39
N SER A 162 -3.04 -1.24 6.17
CA SER A 162 -3.09 -1.33 7.63
C SER A 162 -4.39 -1.93 8.19
N ILE A 163 -5.47 -1.97 7.38
CA ILE A 163 -6.79 -2.46 7.79
C ILE A 163 -7.05 -3.87 7.27
N LEU A 164 -6.71 -4.15 6.02
CA LEU A 164 -7.01 -5.42 5.36
C LEU A 164 -6.17 -6.56 5.93
N LEU A 165 -4.86 -6.37 6.09
CA LEU A 165 -4.00 -7.43 6.60
C LEU A 165 -4.41 -7.92 7.99
N PRO A 166 -4.80 -7.09 8.97
CA PRO A 166 -5.33 -7.58 10.24
C PRO A 166 -6.68 -8.30 10.14
N THR A 167 -7.54 -7.92 9.18
CA THR A 167 -8.98 -8.23 9.23
C THR A 167 -9.40 -9.32 8.24
N ALA A 168 -8.84 -9.32 7.03
CA ALA A 168 -9.25 -10.22 5.96
C ALA A 168 -9.12 -11.71 6.31
N PRO A 169 -8.02 -12.21 6.94
CA PRO A 169 -7.93 -13.61 7.34
C PRO A 169 -9.02 -14.03 8.32
N LEU A 170 -9.38 -13.15 9.25
CA LEU A 170 -10.38 -13.42 10.28
C LEU A 170 -11.80 -13.47 9.69
N LEU A 171 -12.11 -12.61 8.72
CA LEU A 171 -13.37 -12.68 7.94
C LEU A 171 -13.43 -13.96 7.14
N LYS A 172 -12.38 -14.29 6.39
CA LYS A 172 -12.29 -15.51 5.58
C LYS A 172 -12.47 -16.77 6.42
N ALA A 173 -11.97 -16.77 7.65
CA ALA A 173 -12.11 -17.88 8.60
C ALA A 173 -13.45 -17.86 9.38
N GLY A 174 -14.32 -16.87 9.16
CA GLY A 174 -15.58 -16.73 9.89
C GLY A 174 -15.44 -16.50 11.40
N LEU A 175 -14.27 -15.95 11.85
CA LEU A 175 -13.99 -15.70 13.27
C LEU A 175 -14.57 -14.37 13.76
N ILE A 176 -14.83 -13.45 12.86
CA ILE A 176 -15.43 -12.15 13.13
C ILE A 176 -16.66 -11.91 12.24
N LYS A 177 -17.58 -11.08 12.71
CA LYS A 177 -18.77 -10.68 11.96
C LYS A 177 -18.38 -9.69 10.85
N SER A 178 -19.05 -9.76 9.72
CA SER A 178 -18.96 -8.81 8.60
C SER A 178 -19.54 -7.42 8.90
N THR A 179 -20.19 -7.27 10.05
CA THR A 179 -20.88 -6.04 10.47
C THR A 179 -20.29 -5.46 11.74
N GLY A 180 -20.43 -4.12 11.93
CA GLY A 180 -19.96 -3.42 13.11
C GLY A 180 -18.44 -3.32 13.22
N ILE A 181 -17.75 -3.38 12.10
CA ILE A 181 -16.29 -3.14 11.99
C ILE A 181 -16.05 -1.64 12.08
N ILE A 182 -15.20 -1.23 13.01
CA ILE A 182 -14.78 0.16 13.19
C ILE A 182 -13.26 0.21 13.07
N ALA A 183 -12.74 1.10 12.23
CA ALA A 183 -11.31 1.34 12.07
C ALA A 183 -10.99 2.82 12.31
N ASN A 184 -10.11 3.09 13.27
CA ASN A 184 -9.52 4.39 13.54
C ASN A 184 -8.04 4.36 13.18
N SER A 185 -7.62 5.22 12.27
CA SER A 185 -6.23 5.27 11.83
C SER A 185 -5.62 6.65 12.04
N LEU A 186 -4.43 6.67 12.62
CA LEU A 186 -3.59 7.87 12.81
C LEU A 186 -2.51 7.86 11.73
N SER A 187 -2.42 8.90 10.89
CA SER A 187 -1.46 8.95 9.79
C SER A 187 -0.57 10.18 9.84
N GLY A 188 0.70 9.97 9.54
CA GLY A 188 1.65 11.06 9.29
C GLY A 188 1.32 11.86 8.04
N VAL A 189 1.83 13.11 7.99
CA VAL A 189 1.51 14.13 6.96
C VAL A 189 1.99 13.74 5.55
N SER A 190 3.03 12.91 5.42
CA SER A 190 3.54 12.49 4.11
C SER A 190 2.51 11.72 3.26
N GLY A 191 1.46 11.16 3.88
CA GLY A 191 0.34 10.51 3.20
C GLY A 191 -0.47 11.46 2.29
N ALA A 192 -0.39 12.77 2.51
CA ALA A 192 -1.03 13.78 1.67
C ALA A 192 -0.28 14.06 0.35
N GLY A 193 0.94 13.53 0.19
CA GLY A 193 1.82 13.80 -0.94
C GLY A 193 2.57 15.13 -0.82
N ARG A 194 3.38 15.45 -1.84
CA ARG A 194 4.24 16.66 -1.86
C ARG A 194 3.52 17.94 -2.32
N LYS A 195 2.20 17.92 -2.41
CA LYS A 195 1.43 19.10 -2.82
C LYS A 195 1.44 20.14 -1.69
N PRO A 196 1.85 21.41 -1.97
CA PRO A 196 1.71 22.48 -1.00
C PRO A 196 0.23 22.82 -0.85
N ASP A 197 -0.29 22.65 0.36
CA ASP A 197 -1.66 22.99 0.70
C ASP A 197 -1.67 23.48 2.15
N VAL A 198 -2.50 24.48 2.45
CA VAL A 198 -2.53 25.14 3.77
C VAL A 198 -2.65 24.13 4.92
N PRO A 199 -3.54 23.13 4.88
CA PRO A 199 -3.67 22.17 5.98
C PRO A 199 -2.43 21.34 6.27
N PHE A 200 -1.44 21.32 5.37
CA PHE A 200 -0.20 20.52 5.48
C PHE A 200 1.05 21.38 5.68
N LEU A 201 0.91 22.70 5.84
CA LEU A 201 2.01 23.57 6.23
C LEU A 201 2.48 23.24 7.66
N TYR A 202 3.78 23.40 7.93
CA TYR A 202 4.34 23.07 9.24
C TYR A 202 3.59 23.74 10.39
N ALA A 203 3.27 25.02 10.29
CA ALA A 203 2.55 25.76 11.32
C ALA A 203 1.11 25.25 11.56
N GLU A 204 0.50 24.61 10.56
CA GLU A 204 -0.87 24.07 10.64
C GLU A 204 -0.89 22.59 11.10
N CYS A 205 0.19 21.85 10.84
CA CYS A 205 0.32 20.44 11.18
C CYS A 205 0.97 20.22 12.54
N ASN A 206 1.93 21.07 12.91
CA ASN A 206 2.68 20.89 14.15
C ASN A 206 1.74 20.99 15.36
N GLU A 207 1.89 20.06 16.32
CA GLU A 207 1.06 19.99 17.53
C GLU A 207 -0.45 19.86 17.28
N SER A 208 -0.85 19.46 16.06
CA SER A 208 -2.25 19.33 15.63
C SER A 208 -2.62 17.88 15.34
N VAL A 209 -3.71 17.40 15.97
CA VAL A 209 -4.33 16.10 15.66
C VAL A 209 -5.77 16.35 15.25
N ARG A 210 -6.17 15.89 14.06
CA ARG A 210 -7.53 16.12 13.55
C ARG A 210 -8.06 14.95 12.72
N PRO A 211 -9.36 14.64 12.82
CA PRO A 211 -10.01 13.74 11.88
C PRO A 211 -10.19 14.43 10.53
N TYR A 212 -10.27 13.62 9.46
CA TYR A 212 -10.60 14.10 8.13
C TYR A 212 -11.31 13.03 7.30
N GLY A 213 -11.95 13.42 6.20
CA GLY A 213 -12.58 12.47 5.27
C GLY A 213 -13.72 11.64 5.87
N ILE A 214 -14.36 12.07 6.95
CA ILE A 214 -15.50 11.41 7.58
C ILE A 214 -16.80 11.96 6.97
N PRO A 215 -17.80 11.11 6.68
CA PRO A 215 -17.81 9.66 6.81
C PRO A 215 -17.25 8.93 5.60
N LYS A 216 -16.84 9.64 4.53
CA LYS A 216 -16.49 9.06 3.22
C LYS A 216 -15.08 9.44 2.81
N HIS A 217 -14.11 8.62 3.20
CA HIS A 217 -12.72 8.69 2.70
C HIS A 217 -12.58 7.85 1.43
N ARG A 218 -11.75 8.27 0.47
CA ARG A 218 -11.55 7.56 -0.81
C ARG A 218 -11.11 6.11 -0.65
N HIS A 219 -10.25 5.81 0.33
CA HIS A 219 -9.82 4.44 0.62
C HIS A 219 -10.93 3.54 1.20
N LEU A 220 -12.07 4.10 1.60
CA LEU A 220 -13.18 3.30 2.14
C LEU A 220 -13.71 2.30 1.12
N SER A 221 -13.89 2.74 -0.14
CA SER A 221 -14.35 1.87 -1.24
C SER A 221 -13.42 0.68 -1.49
N GLU A 222 -12.12 0.92 -1.45
CA GLU A 222 -11.08 -0.09 -1.59
C GLU A 222 -11.09 -1.09 -0.43
N ILE A 223 -11.22 -0.59 0.81
CA ILE A 223 -11.27 -1.43 2.01
C ILE A 223 -12.52 -2.32 1.98
N GLU A 224 -13.69 -1.75 1.71
CA GLU A 224 -14.96 -2.48 1.69
C GLU A 224 -15.00 -3.52 0.56
N GLN A 225 -14.43 -3.21 -0.61
CA GLN A 225 -14.29 -4.17 -1.70
C GLN A 225 -13.48 -5.40 -1.25
N GLU A 226 -12.28 -5.21 -0.74
CA GLU A 226 -11.39 -6.32 -0.39
C GLU A 226 -11.89 -7.11 0.83
N LEU A 227 -12.49 -6.45 1.83
CA LEU A 227 -13.11 -7.15 2.96
C LEU A 227 -14.33 -7.96 2.51
N SER A 228 -15.12 -7.43 1.56
CA SER A 228 -16.28 -8.17 1.00
C SER A 228 -15.83 -9.40 0.23
N LEU A 229 -14.76 -9.31 -0.56
CA LEU A 229 -14.16 -10.46 -1.23
C LEU A 229 -13.67 -11.52 -0.22
N ALA A 230 -13.03 -11.09 0.86
CA ALA A 230 -12.55 -12.00 1.91
C ALA A 230 -13.70 -12.68 2.68
N ALA A 231 -14.79 -11.94 2.93
CA ALA A 231 -15.96 -12.45 3.65
C ALA A 231 -16.90 -13.31 2.78
N GLY A 232 -16.85 -13.15 1.45
CA GLY A 232 -17.83 -13.75 0.53
C GLY A 232 -19.23 -13.11 0.61
N GLU A 233 -19.36 -11.97 1.27
CA GLU A 233 -20.59 -11.18 1.41
C GLU A 233 -20.25 -9.68 1.51
N GLN A 234 -21.24 -8.82 1.34
CA GLN A 234 -21.02 -7.36 1.43
C GLN A 234 -20.61 -6.95 2.85
N VAL A 235 -19.49 -6.26 2.95
CA VAL A 235 -18.96 -5.67 4.18
C VAL A 235 -18.98 -4.15 4.07
N THR A 236 -19.47 -3.49 5.10
CA THR A 236 -19.38 -2.04 5.29
C THR A 236 -18.74 -1.73 6.62
N ILE A 237 -17.87 -0.72 6.66
CA ILE A 237 -17.14 -0.37 7.87
C ILE A 237 -17.31 1.12 8.24
N GLN A 238 -17.11 1.43 9.51
CA GLN A 238 -16.86 2.81 9.93
C GLN A 238 -15.37 3.09 9.94
N PHE A 239 -14.94 4.03 9.09
CA PHE A 239 -13.54 4.40 8.98
C PHE A 239 -13.32 5.86 9.35
N SER A 240 -12.45 6.10 10.33
CA SER A 240 -12.11 7.43 10.84
C SER A 240 -10.60 7.67 10.77
N PRO A 241 -10.09 8.24 9.65
CA PRO A 241 -8.69 8.62 9.57
C PRO A 241 -8.42 9.93 10.31
N HIS A 242 -7.24 10.03 10.91
CA HIS A 242 -6.75 11.21 11.61
C HIS A 242 -5.37 11.58 11.07
N LEU A 243 -5.13 12.87 10.91
CA LEU A 243 -3.81 13.41 10.66
C LEU A 243 -3.14 13.72 11.98
N ILE A 244 -1.89 13.27 12.15
CA ILE A 244 -1.08 13.52 13.35
C ILE A 244 0.25 14.20 12.98
N PRO A 245 0.89 14.93 13.92
CA PRO A 245 2.07 15.74 13.66
C PRO A 245 3.36 14.91 13.60
N VAL A 246 3.37 13.87 12.78
CA VAL A 246 4.57 13.08 12.44
C VAL A 246 4.73 13.02 10.94
N THR A 247 5.94 12.82 10.45
CA THR A 247 6.19 12.78 9.01
C THR A 247 5.65 11.49 8.38
N ARG A 248 5.98 10.33 8.97
CA ARG A 248 5.65 8.99 8.46
C ARG A 248 5.00 8.14 9.54
N GLY A 249 4.32 7.10 9.09
CA GLY A 249 3.71 6.08 9.92
C GLY A 249 2.19 6.14 9.91
N ILE A 250 1.58 4.96 9.94
CA ILE A 250 0.16 4.78 10.22
C ILE A 250 0.04 3.82 11.41
N LEU A 251 -0.74 4.22 12.40
CA LEU A 251 -1.21 3.36 13.48
C LEU A 251 -2.72 3.18 13.33
N THR A 252 -3.17 1.95 13.15
CA THR A 252 -4.59 1.63 13.03
C THR A 252 -5.06 0.82 14.23
N THR A 253 -6.17 1.21 14.82
CA THR A 253 -6.91 0.44 15.83
C THR A 253 -8.27 0.06 15.25
N GLN A 254 -8.58 -1.23 15.28
CA GLN A 254 -9.86 -1.75 14.81
C GLN A 254 -10.62 -2.40 15.95
N TYR A 255 -11.94 -2.21 15.98
CA TYR A 255 -12.85 -2.84 16.92
C TYR A 255 -13.76 -3.79 16.14
N LEU A 256 -13.59 -5.09 16.39
CA LEU A 256 -14.24 -6.15 15.66
C LEU A 256 -15.17 -6.93 16.61
N ALA A 257 -16.26 -7.47 16.08
CA ALA A 257 -17.16 -8.35 16.83
C ALA A 257 -16.83 -9.80 16.46
N PRO A 258 -16.33 -10.63 17.40
CA PRO A 258 -16.22 -12.06 17.18
C PRO A 258 -17.59 -12.69 16.85
N THR A 259 -17.58 -13.78 16.08
CA THR A 259 -18.81 -14.54 15.77
C THR A 259 -19.31 -15.30 17.00
N GLU A 260 -18.39 -15.68 17.87
CA GLU A 260 -18.68 -16.40 19.13
C GLU A 260 -18.60 -15.45 20.32
N ASN A 261 -19.46 -15.69 21.31
CA ASN A 261 -19.37 -15.00 22.58
C ASN A 261 -18.22 -15.60 23.42
N PHE A 262 -17.58 -14.76 24.22
CA PHE A 262 -16.49 -15.18 25.14
C PHE A 262 -16.66 -14.44 26.49
N LYS A 263 -17.53 -14.97 27.33
CA LYS A 263 -17.87 -14.37 28.64
C LYS A 263 -17.03 -14.95 29.78
N THR A 264 -16.59 -16.19 29.63
CA THR A 264 -15.73 -16.85 30.62
C THR A 264 -14.26 -16.82 30.21
N ALA A 265 -13.34 -17.13 31.13
CA ALA A 265 -11.91 -17.19 30.83
C ALA A 265 -11.60 -18.37 29.90
N GLU A 266 -12.32 -19.46 30.01
CA GLU A 266 -12.17 -20.64 29.15
C GLU A 266 -12.59 -20.33 27.71
N GLU A 267 -13.74 -19.66 27.52
CA GLU A 267 -14.23 -19.23 26.19
C GLU A 267 -13.25 -18.24 25.56
N GLU A 268 -12.73 -17.27 26.34
CA GLU A 268 -11.70 -16.33 25.88
C GLU A 268 -10.43 -17.06 25.41
N GLN A 269 -9.95 -18.05 26.18
CA GLN A 269 -8.77 -18.81 25.85
C GLN A 269 -8.96 -19.64 24.55
N VAL A 270 -10.13 -20.25 24.38
CA VAL A 270 -10.46 -21.00 23.15
C VAL A 270 -10.48 -20.06 21.93
N LEU A 271 -11.14 -18.91 22.04
CA LEU A 271 -11.17 -17.93 20.96
C LEU A 271 -9.78 -17.35 20.68
N ALA A 272 -9.00 -17.04 21.71
CA ALA A 272 -7.63 -16.58 21.59
C ALA A 272 -6.74 -17.57 20.82
N GLN A 273 -6.87 -18.86 21.12
CA GLN A 273 -6.14 -19.90 20.40
C GLN A 273 -6.52 -19.95 18.93
N ARG A 274 -7.81 -19.84 18.59
CA ARG A 274 -8.30 -19.84 17.21
C ARG A 274 -7.80 -18.63 16.43
N LEU A 275 -7.83 -17.43 17.05
CA LEU A 275 -7.29 -16.20 16.45
C LEU A 275 -5.78 -16.32 16.18
N THR A 276 -5.02 -16.83 17.18
CA THR A 276 -3.58 -17.06 17.04
C THR A 276 -3.28 -18.02 15.89
N THR A 277 -3.99 -19.15 15.83
CA THR A 277 -3.80 -20.14 14.77
C THR A 277 -4.11 -19.56 13.40
N CYS A 278 -5.25 -18.88 13.24
CA CYS A 278 -5.65 -18.27 11.98
C CYS A 278 -4.62 -17.24 11.47
N LEU A 279 -4.15 -16.35 12.34
CA LEU A 279 -3.16 -15.34 11.97
C LEU A 279 -1.79 -15.94 11.69
N ALA A 280 -1.38 -16.97 12.45
CA ALA A 280 -0.13 -17.69 12.21
C ALA A 280 -0.16 -18.46 10.88
N GLU A 281 -1.25 -19.13 10.54
CA GLU A 281 -1.43 -19.78 9.24
C GLU A 281 -1.39 -18.78 8.08
N ALA A 282 -1.99 -17.59 8.26
CA ALA A 282 -1.99 -16.55 7.25
C ALA A 282 -0.60 -15.92 7.04
N TYR A 283 0.20 -15.76 8.10
CA TYR A 283 1.36 -14.86 8.06
C TYR A 283 2.70 -15.47 8.45
N SER A 284 2.78 -16.75 8.87
CA SER A 284 4.05 -17.39 9.26
C SER A 284 5.10 -17.44 8.13
N GLN A 285 4.66 -17.40 6.88
CA GLN A 285 5.53 -17.39 5.69
C GLN A 285 5.64 -16.02 5.02
N GLU A 286 4.98 -14.99 5.58
CA GLU A 286 4.97 -13.65 5.02
C GLU A 286 6.12 -12.81 5.62
N PRO A 287 7.13 -12.43 4.81
CA PRO A 287 8.35 -11.82 5.33
C PRO A 287 8.13 -10.44 5.94
N PHE A 288 7.02 -9.79 5.59
CA PHE A 288 6.75 -8.40 5.98
C PHE A 288 5.56 -8.23 6.93
N VAL A 289 4.96 -9.31 7.43
CA VAL A 289 3.93 -9.25 8.47
C VAL A 289 4.46 -9.85 9.76
N ARG A 290 4.61 -9.02 10.79
CA ARG A 290 5.13 -9.45 12.09
C ARG A 290 4.00 -9.53 13.11
N LEU A 291 3.69 -10.75 13.54
CA LEU A 291 2.79 -10.98 14.66
C LEU A 291 3.58 -10.72 15.96
N LEU A 292 3.20 -9.69 16.69
CA LEU A 292 3.91 -9.31 17.92
C LEU A 292 3.61 -10.27 19.05
N ALA A 293 4.61 -10.46 19.94
CA ALA A 293 4.47 -11.29 21.12
C ALA A 293 3.36 -10.77 22.05
N ASP A 294 2.84 -11.68 22.88
CA ASP A 294 1.84 -11.28 23.88
C ASP A 294 2.38 -10.18 24.81
N GLY A 295 1.52 -9.23 25.16
CA GLY A 295 1.88 -8.05 25.94
C GLY A 295 2.45 -6.89 25.12
N VAL A 296 2.91 -7.11 23.87
CA VAL A 296 3.48 -6.06 23.00
C VAL A 296 2.40 -5.46 22.10
N LEU A 297 2.47 -4.14 21.87
CA LEU A 297 1.61 -3.41 20.94
C LEU A 297 2.47 -2.72 19.85
N PRO A 298 1.93 -2.53 18.64
CA PRO A 298 2.63 -1.85 17.56
C PRO A 298 2.97 -0.39 17.89
N ASP A 299 4.14 0.06 17.40
CA ASP A 299 4.57 1.45 17.47
C ASP A 299 5.15 1.84 16.10
N THR A 300 4.71 2.98 15.56
CA THR A 300 5.12 3.45 14.23
C THR A 300 6.63 3.62 14.09
N LYS A 301 7.34 3.96 15.19
CA LYS A 301 8.81 4.12 15.15
C LYS A 301 9.57 2.84 14.81
N HIS A 302 8.97 1.65 15.08
CA HIS A 302 9.60 0.35 14.82
C HIS A 302 9.39 -0.15 13.38
N VAL A 303 8.50 0.48 12.63
CA VAL A 303 8.19 0.17 11.23
C VAL A 303 8.61 1.27 10.25
N THR A 304 8.99 2.45 10.75
CA THR A 304 9.44 3.57 9.92
C THR A 304 10.62 3.15 9.03
N GLN A 305 10.51 3.46 7.73
CA GLN A 305 11.45 3.10 6.65
C GLN A 305 11.58 1.59 6.37
N SER A 306 10.78 0.74 7.00
CA SER A 306 10.74 -0.68 6.72
C SER A 306 9.50 -1.08 5.90
N ASN A 307 9.58 -2.21 5.18
CA ASN A 307 8.43 -2.79 4.48
C ASN A 307 7.57 -3.68 5.40
N CYS A 308 7.70 -3.52 6.72
CA CYS A 308 6.99 -4.35 7.69
C CYS A 308 5.64 -3.75 8.11
N LEU A 309 4.70 -4.65 8.41
CA LEU A 309 3.51 -4.39 9.19
C LEU A 309 3.64 -5.12 10.53
N ASP A 310 3.55 -4.37 11.63
CA ASP A 310 3.42 -4.93 12.98
C ASP A 310 1.95 -5.10 13.33
N LEU A 311 1.59 -6.27 13.85
CA LEU A 311 0.22 -6.66 14.18
C LEU A 311 0.15 -7.23 15.59
N ALA A 312 -0.80 -6.72 16.38
CA ALA A 312 -1.19 -7.28 17.68
C ALA A 312 -2.70 -7.24 17.86
N TRP A 313 -3.21 -8.07 18.77
CA TRP A 313 -4.63 -8.10 19.09
C TRP A 313 -4.87 -8.40 20.58
N ARG A 314 -6.06 -8.01 21.06
CA ARG A 314 -6.53 -8.28 22.42
C ARG A 314 -8.03 -8.57 22.40
N LEU A 315 -8.45 -9.51 23.21
CA LEU A 315 -9.87 -9.71 23.54
C LEU A 315 -10.24 -8.86 24.76
N ASP A 316 -11.39 -8.19 24.70
CA ASP A 316 -11.97 -7.49 25.84
C ASP A 316 -13.31 -8.14 26.21
N ARG A 317 -13.29 -9.03 27.20
CA ARG A 317 -14.49 -9.73 27.70
C ARG A 317 -15.58 -8.77 28.19
N ARG A 318 -15.18 -7.64 28.73
CA ARG A 318 -16.10 -6.64 29.26
C ARG A 318 -16.99 -6.04 28.17
N THR A 319 -16.45 -5.82 26.99
CA THR A 319 -17.18 -5.26 25.84
C THR A 319 -17.57 -6.31 24.81
N GLY A 320 -17.04 -7.53 24.89
CA GLY A 320 -17.23 -8.59 23.90
C GLY A 320 -16.56 -8.25 22.56
N ARG A 321 -15.48 -7.47 22.57
CA ARG A 321 -14.79 -7.01 21.36
C ARG A 321 -13.40 -7.63 21.21
N LEU A 322 -13.03 -7.87 19.97
CA LEU A 322 -11.66 -8.05 19.55
C LEU A 322 -11.10 -6.70 19.13
N ILE A 323 -9.98 -6.30 19.72
CA ILE A 323 -9.26 -5.08 19.38
C ILE A 323 -8.02 -5.50 18.60
N MET A 324 -7.94 -5.11 17.33
CA MET A 324 -6.77 -5.31 16.47
C MET A 324 -5.99 -4.02 16.36
N THR A 325 -4.67 -4.09 16.41
CA THR A 325 -3.79 -2.93 16.23
C THR A 325 -2.70 -3.25 15.22
N SER A 326 -2.43 -2.33 14.31
CA SER A 326 -1.36 -2.47 13.34
C SER A 326 -0.59 -1.17 13.13
N ALA A 327 0.69 -1.28 12.80
CA ALA A 327 1.54 -0.15 12.42
C ALA A 327 2.29 -0.44 11.13
N ILE A 328 2.41 0.56 10.25
CA ILE A 328 3.19 0.51 9.00
C ILE A 328 3.88 1.85 8.75
N ASP A 329 4.90 1.87 7.90
CA ASP A 329 5.32 3.09 7.21
C ASP A 329 4.40 3.32 6.01
N ASN A 330 3.71 4.46 5.98
CA ASN A 330 2.74 4.78 4.93
C ASN A 330 3.34 4.99 3.55
N LEU A 331 4.64 5.31 3.44
CA LEU A 331 5.34 5.46 2.16
C LEU A 331 6.05 4.17 1.72
N VAL A 332 6.33 3.24 2.64
CA VAL A 332 7.01 1.98 2.34
C VAL A 332 5.99 0.85 2.23
N LYS A 333 5.64 0.15 3.30
CA LYS A 333 4.62 -0.93 3.25
C LYS A 333 3.25 -0.41 2.79
N GLY A 334 2.95 0.85 3.08
CA GLY A 334 1.72 1.50 2.64
C GLY A 334 1.71 1.95 1.16
N ALA A 335 2.84 1.90 0.43
CA ALA A 335 2.95 2.39 -0.95
C ALA A 335 4.12 1.76 -1.71
N SER A 336 5.29 2.41 -1.72
CA SER A 336 6.39 2.12 -2.62
C SER A 336 7.08 0.80 -2.33
N GLY A 337 7.24 0.43 -1.07
CA GLY A 337 7.83 -0.86 -0.67
C GLY A 337 6.94 -2.03 -1.08
N GLN A 338 5.62 -1.90 -0.90
CA GLN A 338 4.67 -2.90 -1.38
C GLN A 338 4.66 -3.03 -2.91
N ALA A 339 4.82 -1.91 -3.64
CA ALA A 339 4.96 -1.92 -5.09
C ALA A 339 6.24 -2.65 -5.54
N VAL A 340 7.36 -2.48 -4.83
CA VAL A 340 8.61 -3.24 -5.08
C VAL A 340 8.45 -4.72 -4.69
N GLN A 341 7.76 -5.04 -3.60
CA GLN A 341 7.42 -6.41 -3.24
C GLN A 341 6.60 -7.10 -4.34
N ALA A 342 5.63 -6.39 -4.93
CA ALA A 342 4.86 -6.89 -6.07
C ALA A 342 5.73 -7.04 -7.33
N LEU A 343 6.68 -6.12 -7.61
CA LEU A 343 7.69 -6.28 -8.66
C LEU A 343 8.47 -7.58 -8.49
N ASN A 344 8.93 -7.87 -7.28
CA ASN A 344 9.72 -9.07 -7.00
C ASN A 344 8.94 -10.35 -7.33
N LEU A 345 7.68 -10.42 -6.92
CA LEU A 345 6.80 -11.55 -7.26
C LEU A 345 6.55 -11.64 -8.77
N LEU A 346 6.30 -10.51 -9.44
CA LEU A 346 6.05 -10.43 -10.88
C LEU A 346 7.24 -10.91 -11.71
N CYS A 347 8.46 -10.70 -11.21
CA CYS A 347 9.71 -11.09 -11.87
C CYS A 347 10.26 -12.43 -11.39
N GLY A 348 9.67 -13.05 -10.36
CA GLY A 348 10.18 -14.28 -9.75
C GLY A 348 11.48 -14.09 -8.97
N PHE A 349 11.73 -12.86 -8.49
CA PHE A 349 12.86 -12.55 -7.61
C PHE A 349 12.58 -12.97 -6.17
N ASP A 350 13.61 -12.91 -5.30
CA ASP A 350 13.40 -12.99 -3.86
C ASP A 350 12.48 -11.84 -3.44
N GLU A 351 11.39 -12.15 -2.75
CA GLU A 351 10.36 -11.18 -2.38
C GLU A 351 10.91 -10.04 -1.52
N THR A 352 12.00 -10.26 -0.80
CA THR A 352 12.64 -9.28 0.08
C THR A 352 13.71 -8.43 -0.61
N ALA A 353 14.03 -8.69 -1.87
CA ALA A 353 15.06 -7.98 -2.61
C ALA A 353 14.78 -6.46 -2.64
N GLY A 354 15.77 -5.64 -2.28
CA GLY A 354 15.67 -4.18 -2.23
C GLY A 354 14.77 -3.61 -1.12
N LEU A 355 14.29 -4.45 -0.18
CA LEU A 355 13.33 -4.06 0.87
C LEU A 355 13.84 -4.24 2.31
N GLN A 356 15.09 -4.66 2.46
CA GLN A 356 15.75 -4.82 3.77
C GLN A 356 16.27 -3.50 4.31
#